data_4562f0a8b8956a6529602e43634e92af
#
_entry.id   4562f0a8b8956a6529602e43634e92af
#
_cell.length_a   1.000
_cell.length_b   1.000
_cell.length_c   1.000
_cell.angle_alpha   90.00
_cell.angle_beta   90.00
_cell.angle_gamma   90.00
#
_symmetry.space_group_name_H-M   'P 1'
#
loop_
_entity.id
_entity.type
_entity.pdbx_description
1 polymer ?
#
loop_
_entity_poly.entity_id
_entity_poly.type
_entity_poly.pdbx_seq_one_letter_code
_entity_poly.pdbx_strand_id
1 'polypeptide(L)'
;MLGGIKTRTKGILGKIGLDLVRGPDPVHAFHSDHYLRHTARRLEHLASLRIPVAGMSVLEVGAGIGDHSHYYLDRGCGVTVTDARAENLAYLRKRYPNCSVRHLDMDSPAPIAGSPFDVVHCYGLLYHLSRPKEALAFLGRNARKMLFLESCVSFGEAEEIHLVGERQSDPTQAWSGTGCRPTRAWLFGELRGLFEYVYVPATQPCHEEFPLDWTAPEKHTAPLQRAIFIASRERLENEMLTASPASRQTRHA
;
A
#
# COMPACT_ATOMS: atom_id res chain seq x y z
N MET A 1 16.77 19.81 37.49
CA MET A 1 16.10 21.08 37.11
C MET A 1 15.90 21.28 35.60
N LEU A 2 15.66 20.24 34.85
CA LEU A 2 15.42 20.33 33.37
C LEU A 2 13.94 20.12 32.94
N GLY A 3 13.08 19.75 33.87
CA GLY A 3 11.65 19.50 33.61
C GLY A 3 10.77 20.76 33.56
N GLY A 4 11.17 21.85 34.23
CA GLY A 4 10.36 23.07 34.30
C GLY A 4 10.42 23.98 33.08
N ILE A 5 11.51 23.91 32.32
CA ILE A 5 11.72 24.75 31.12
C ILE A 5 10.86 24.27 29.96
N LYS A 6 10.72 22.94 29.76
CA LYS A 6 9.91 22.35 28.67
C LYS A 6 8.41 22.65 28.81
N THR A 7 7.88 22.76 30.00
CA THR A 7 6.45 23.02 30.24
C THR A 7 6.10 24.49 30.06
N ARG A 8 7.02 25.41 30.41
CA ARG A 8 6.83 26.85 30.22
C ARG A 8 6.88 27.27 28.75
N THR A 9 7.80 26.67 27.97
CA THR A 9 7.92 26.95 26.52
C THR A 9 6.68 26.50 25.75
N LYS A 10 6.07 25.36 26.12
CA LYS A 10 4.80 24.91 25.51
C LYS A 10 3.63 25.89 25.73
N GLY A 11 3.54 26.50 26.92
CA GLY A 11 2.46 27.45 27.22
C GLY A 11 2.59 28.78 26.49
N ILE A 12 3.80 29.19 26.13
CA ILE A 12 4.07 30.44 25.40
C ILE A 12 3.86 30.21 23.90
N LEU A 13 4.35 29.10 23.33
CA LEU A 13 4.20 28.79 21.91
C LEU A 13 2.75 28.51 21.52
N GLY A 14 1.95 27.88 22.38
CA GLY A 14 0.52 27.71 22.15
C GLY A 14 -0.28 29.01 22.11
N LYS A 15 0.17 30.05 22.84
CA LYS A 15 -0.46 31.39 22.80
C LYS A 15 -0.18 32.17 21.52
N ILE A 16 0.83 31.81 20.75
CA ILE A 16 1.17 32.42 19.45
C ILE A 16 0.81 31.48 18.26
N GLY A 17 0.01 30.44 18.52
CA GLY A 17 -0.44 29.51 17.48
C GLY A 17 0.63 28.55 16.95
N LEU A 18 1.76 28.41 17.66
CA LEU A 18 2.81 27.47 17.30
C LEU A 18 2.69 26.22 18.19
N ASP A 19 2.16 25.15 17.62
CA ASP A 19 2.22 23.83 18.25
C ASP A 19 3.60 23.19 18.03
N LEU A 20 4.25 22.78 19.12
CA LEU A 20 5.43 21.92 19.03
C LEU A 20 4.98 20.52 18.60
N VAL A 21 5.05 20.25 17.33
CA VAL A 21 4.77 18.93 16.75
C VAL A 21 5.78 17.93 17.32
N ARG A 22 5.28 16.95 18.07
CA ARG A 22 6.08 15.83 18.58
C ARG A 22 6.24 14.79 17.46
N GLY A 23 7.40 14.75 16.86
CA GLY A 23 7.74 13.83 15.77
C GLY A 23 7.43 14.40 14.38
N PRO A 24 7.86 13.71 13.32
CA PRO A 24 7.50 14.10 11.97
C PRO A 24 5.97 13.96 11.81
N ASP A 25 5.33 15.04 11.38
CA ASP A 25 3.92 15.03 11.00
C ASP A 25 3.77 14.05 9.82
N PRO A 26 2.93 12.99 9.93
CA PRO A 26 2.75 12.03 8.85
C PRO A 26 2.32 12.71 7.54
N VAL A 27 1.55 13.79 7.62
CA VAL A 27 1.13 14.56 6.44
C VAL A 27 2.33 15.10 5.67
N HIS A 28 3.33 15.68 6.34
CA HIS A 28 4.52 16.18 5.66
C HIS A 28 5.32 15.07 4.96
N ALA A 29 5.39 13.87 5.56
CA ALA A 29 6.07 12.74 4.96
C ALA A 29 5.34 12.25 3.69
N PHE A 30 4.02 12.02 3.79
CA PHE A 30 3.21 11.52 2.68
C PHE A 30 2.86 12.59 1.63
N HIS A 31 2.94 13.88 1.92
CA HIS A 31 2.73 14.98 0.98
C HIS A 31 4.02 15.63 0.47
N SER A 32 5.15 14.94 0.59
CA SER A 32 6.36 15.33 -0.16
C SER A 32 6.13 15.20 -1.67
N ASP A 33 6.83 15.97 -2.48
CA ASP A 33 6.70 15.93 -3.95
C ASP A 33 6.87 14.52 -4.51
N HIS A 34 7.79 13.73 -3.93
CA HIS A 34 8.00 12.34 -4.30
C HIS A 34 6.75 11.49 -4.07
N TYR A 35 6.17 11.53 -2.85
CA TYR A 35 5.00 10.73 -2.51
C TYR A 35 3.74 11.16 -3.27
N LEU A 36 3.50 12.46 -3.43
CA LEU A 36 2.36 12.98 -4.18
C LEU A 36 2.42 12.51 -5.64
N ARG A 37 3.59 12.65 -6.29
CA ARG A 37 3.78 12.17 -7.66
C ARG A 37 3.60 10.66 -7.77
N HIS A 38 4.20 9.90 -6.85
CA HIS A 38 4.10 8.45 -6.82
C HIS A 38 2.63 7.98 -6.65
N THR A 39 1.91 8.58 -5.70
CA THR A 39 0.49 8.27 -5.45
C THR A 39 -0.37 8.61 -6.66
N ALA A 40 -0.20 9.79 -7.26
CA ALA A 40 -0.95 10.20 -8.45
C ALA A 40 -0.77 9.19 -9.60
N ARG A 41 0.49 8.79 -9.89
CA ARG A 41 0.78 7.84 -10.98
C ARG A 41 0.22 6.44 -10.74
N ARG A 42 0.18 5.98 -9.49
CA ARG A 42 -0.47 4.71 -9.12
C ARG A 42 -1.99 4.77 -9.32
N LEU A 43 -2.64 5.85 -8.91
CA LEU A 43 -4.08 6.02 -9.06
C LEU A 43 -4.52 6.19 -10.52
N GLU A 44 -3.77 6.96 -11.32
CA GLU A 44 -3.98 7.05 -12.78
C GLU A 44 -3.92 5.67 -13.43
N HIS A 45 -2.88 4.90 -13.12
CA HIS A 45 -2.72 3.55 -13.64
C HIS A 45 -3.85 2.61 -13.16
N LEU A 46 -4.20 2.63 -11.87
CA LEU A 46 -5.30 1.83 -11.35
C LEU A 46 -6.62 2.15 -12.07
N ALA A 47 -6.89 3.43 -12.33
CA ALA A 47 -8.08 3.86 -13.07
C ALA A 47 -8.07 3.36 -14.51
N SER A 48 -6.88 3.35 -15.17
CA SER A 48 -6.74 2.89 -16.55
C SER A 48 -7.02 1.40 -16.73
N LEU A 49 -6.87 0.60 -15.68
CA LEU A 49 -7.19 -0.83 -15.72
C LEU A 49 -8.70 -1.11 -15.86
N ARG A 50 -9.56 -0.11 -15.66
CA ARG A 50 -11.02 -0.20 -15.84
C ARG A 50 -11.68 -1.39 -15.11
N ILE A 51 -11.11 -1.79 -13.97
CA ILE A 51 -11.70 -2.87 -13.17
C ILE A 51 -12.93 -2.32 -12.45
N PRO A 52 -14.11 -2.93 -12.58
CA PRO A 52 -15.32 -2.45 -11.95
C PRO A 52 -15.28 -2.63 -10.43
N VAL A 53 -15.32 -1.53 -9.69
CA VAL A 53 -15.35 -1.52 -8.21
C VAL A 53 -16.49 -0.70 -7.63
N ALA A 54 -17.28 -0.01 -8.46
CA ALA A 54 -18.32 0.91 -8.01
C ALA A 54 -19.32 0.23 -7.06
N GLY A 55 -19.61 0.89 -5.93
CA GLY A 55 -20.55 0.42 -4.91
C GLY A 55 -20.08 -0.78 -4.07
N MET A 56 -18.85 -1.25 -4.25
CA MET A 56 -18.31 -2.40 -3.53
C MET A 56 -17.89 -2.05 -2.09
N SER A 57 -17.82 -3.07 -1.23
CA SER A 57 -17.15 -2.96 0.07
C SER A 57 -15.65 -3.12 -0.10
N VAL A 58 -14.87 -2.20 0.46
CA VAL A 58 -13.41 -2.13 0.30
C VAL A 58 -12.71 -2.12 1.65
N LEU A 59 -11.72 -2.99 1.82
CA LEU A 59 -10.74 -2.91 2.90
C LEU A 59 -9.44 -2.33 2.34
N GLU A 60 -9.08 -1.13 2.79
CA GLU A 60 -7.77 -0.53 2.52
C GLU A 60 -6.83 -0.81 3.68
N VAL A 61 -5.71 -1.49 3.42
CA VAL A 61 -4.73 -1.87 4.43
C VAL A 61 -3.43 -1.06 4.30
N GLY A 62 -2.92 -0.55 5.44
CA GLY A 62 -1.75 0.32 5.45
C GLY A 62 -1.98 1.64 4.72
N ALA A 63 -3.12 2.26 4.98
CA ALA A 63 -3.58 3.43 4.23
C ALA A 63 -2.69 4.68 4.43
N GLY A 64 -1.82 4.70 5.44
CA GLY A 64 -1.07 5.89 5.81
C GLY A 64 -2.02 7.02 6.18
N ILE A 65 -2.05 8.08 5.37
CA ILE A 65 -2.99 9.20 5.51
C ILE A 65 -4.21 9.10 4.59
N GLY A 66 -4.40 7.98 3.87
CA GLY A 66 -5.59 7.67 3.08
C GLY A 66 -5.64 8.31 1.69
N ASP A 67 -4.50 8.52 1.06
CA ASP A 67 -4.46 9.17 -0.26
C ASP A 67 -5.03 8.28 -1.38
N HIS A 68 -5.16 6.97 -1.19
CA HIS A 68 -5.83 6.07 -2.13
C HIS A 68 -7.33 5.93 -1.85
N SER A 69 -7.81 6.22 -0.64
CA SER A 69 -9.21 6.05 -0.24
C SER A 69 -10.18 6.79 -1.17
N HIS A 70 -9.80 7.98 -1.68
CA HIS A 70 -10.62 8.77 -2.61
C HIS A 70 -11.01 7.99 -3.85
N TYR A 71 -10.11 7.17 -4.39
CA TYR A 71 -10.39 6.39 -5.58
C TYR A 71 -11.67 5.54 -5.43
N TYR A 72 -11.88 4.99 -4.26
CA TYR A 72 -13.03 4.15 -3.95
C TYR A 72 -14.23 4.98 -3.51
N LEU A 73 -14.03 5.99 -2.69
CA LEU A 73 -15.11 6.86 -2.19
C LEU A 73 -15.83 7.58 -3.35
N ASP A 74 -15.09 8.09 -4.33
CA ASP A 74 -15.62 8.74 -5.53
C ASP A 74 -16.43 7.79 -6.42
N ARG A 75 -16.30 6.47 -6.21
CA ARG A 75 -17.06 5.40 -6.89
C ARG A 75 -18.19 4.84 -6.05
N GLY A 76 -18.54 5.51 -4.93
CA GLY A 76 -19.64 5.10 -4.04
C GLY A 76 -19.35 3.84 -3.25
N CYS A 77 -18.08 3.45 -3.07
CA CYS A 77 -17.69 2.28 -2.28
C CYS A 77 -17.84 2.54 -0.78
N GLY A 78 -18.21 1.49 -0.04
CA GLY A 78 -18.10 1.48 1.42
C GLY A 78 -16.68 1.11 1.84
N VAL A 79 -15.87 2.09 2.31
CA VAL A 79 -14.45 1.88 2.62
C VAL A 79 -14.21 1.71 4.11
N THR A 80 -13.54 0.62 4.48
CA THR A 80 -12.89 0.46 5.79
C THR A 80 -11.41 0.73 5.63
N VAL A 81 -10.92 1.78 6.28
CA VAL A 81 -9.54 2.27 6.17
C VAL A 81 -8.75 1.82 7.38
N THR A 82 -7.56 1.21 7.16
CA THR A 82 -6.76 0.66 8.26
C THR A 82 -5.30 1.08 8.20
N ASP A 83 -4.70 1.22 9.39
CA ASP A 83 -3.26 1.45 9.55
C ASP A 83 -2.81 0.94 10.94
N ALA A 84 -1.52 0.69 11.11
CA ALA A 84 -0.95 0.29 12.40
C ALA A 84 -0.56 1.47 13.29
N ARG A 85 -0.32 2.66 12.71
CA ARG A 85 0.19 3.83 13.44
C ARG A 85 -0.95 4.69 13.99
N ALA A 86 -0.88 5.00 15.27
CA ALA A 86 -1.90 5.78 15.97
C ALA A 86 -2.06 7.20 15.39
N GLU A 87 -0.96 7.83 14.98
CA GLU A 87 -0.95 9.17 14.36
C GLU A 87 -1.65 9.16 13.00
N ASN A 88 -1.44 8.14 12.16
CA ASN A 88 -2.15 7.96 10.89
C ASN A 88 -3.64 7.76 11.14
N LEU A 89 -4.01 6.91 12.09
CA LEU A 89 -5.41 6.68 12.46
C LEU A 89 -6.11 7.95 12.97
N ALA A 90 -5.41 8.77 13.76
CA ALA A 90 -5.95 10.04 14.24
C ALA A 90 -6.23 11.01 13.08
N TYR A 91 -5.33 11.06 12.09
CA TYR A 91 -5.51 11.85 10.88
C TYR A 91 -6.65 11.32 10.01
N LEU A 92 -6.69 10.00 9.75
CA LEU A 92 -7.72 9.34 8.96
C LEU A 92 -9.13 9.60 9.49
N ARG A 93 -9.33 9.55 10.83
CA ARG A 93 -10.64 9.86 11.44
C ARG A 93 -11.10 11.30 11.19
N LYS A 94 -10.17 12.25 11.09
CA LYS A 94 -10.50 13.64 10.75
C LYS A 94 -10.78 13.80 9.25
N ARG A 95 -9.97 13.14 8.41
CA ARG A 95 -10.08 13.22 6.95
C ARG A 95 -11.34 12.55 6.42
N TYR A 96 -11.70 11.41 7.02
CA TYR A 96 -12.80 10.54 6.59
C TYR A 96 -13.78 10.25 7.74
N PRO A 97 -14.53 11.25 8.25
CA PRO A 97 -15.38 11.09 9.42
C PRO A 97 -16.52 10.07 9.22
N ASN A 98 -16.89 9.80 7.97
CA ASN A 98 -17.93 8.84 7.59
C ASN A 98 -17.41 7.45 7.25
N CYS A 99 -16.09 7.23 7.27
CA CYS A 99 -15.50 5.91 7.01
C CYS A 99 -15.26 5.13 8.32
N SER A 100 -15.27 3.82 8.22
CA SER A 100 -14.78 2.96 9.30
C SER A 100 -13.26 3.00 9.34
N VAL A 101 -12.66 3.70 10.33
CA VAL A 101 -11.21 3.77 10.53
C VAL A 101 -10.81 2.83 11.66
N ARG A 102 -9.94 1.84 11.38
CA ARG A 102 -9.58 0.79 12.32
C ARG A 102 -8.07 0.57 12.41
N HIS A 103 -7.61 0.20 13.60
CA HIS A 103 -6.25 -0.27 13.80
C HIS A 103 -6.09 -1.67 13.20
N LEU A 104 -5.03 -1.88 12.43
CA LEU A 104 -4.63 -3.16 11.88
C LEU A 104 -3.11 -3.20 11.70
N ASP A 105 -2.45 -4.05 12.50
CA ASP A 105 -1.04 -4.39 12.33
C ASP A 105 -0.95 -5.64 11.44
N MET A 106 -0.40 -5.52 10.24
CA MET A 106 -0.30 -6.61 9.28
C MET A 106 0.84 -7.60 9.57
N ASP A 107 1.75 -7.29 10.48
CA ASP A 107 2.71 -8.29 11.01
C ASP A 107 2.08 -9.20 12.08
N SER A 108 0.91 -8.80 12.64
CA SER A 108 0.10 -9.60 13.58
C SER A 108 -1.39 -9.32 13.38
N PRO A 109 -1.97 -9.66 12.22
CA PRO A 109 -3.29 -9.20 11.85
C PRO A 109 -4.40 -9.89 12.67
N ALA A 110 -5.23 -9.07 13.32
CA ALA A 110 -6.42 -9.51 14.04
C ALA A 110 -7.65 -9.53 13.08
N PRO A 111 -8.70 -10.33 13.40
CA PRO A 111 -9.95 -10.30 12.65
C PRO A 111 -10.54 -8.90 12.56
N ILE A 112 -11.09 -8.56 11.40
CA ILE A 112 -11.66 -7.23 11.15
C ILE A 112 -13.18 -7.33 10.94
N ALA A 113 -13.93 -6.48 11.61
CA ALA A 113 -15.39 -6.45 11.47
C ALA A 113 -15.79 -6.03 10.04
N GLY A 114 -16.78 -6.72 9.48
CA GLY A 114 -17.25 -6.51 8.10
C GLY A 114 -16.58 -7.42 7.07
N SER A 115 -15.58 -8.21 7.48
CA SER A 115 -14.94 -9.20 6.63
C SER A 115 -15.87 -10.36 6.25
N PRO A 116 -15.71 -10.96 5.02
CA PRO A 116 -14.82 -10.52 3.94
C PRO A 116 -15.39 -9.34 3.14
N PHE A 117 -14.50 -8.54 2.54
CA PHE A 117 -14.81 -7.38 1.69
C PHE A 117 -14.78 -7.78 0.21
N ASP A 118 -15.55 -7.09 -0.63
CA ASP A 118 -15.52 -7.36 -2.08
C ASP A 118 -14.12 -7.13 -2.66
N VAL A 119 -13.47 -6.05 -2.23
CA VAL A 119 -12.10 -5.68 -2.63
C VAL A 119 -11.22 -5.48 -1.41
N VAL A 120 -10.02 -6.04 -1.43
CA VAL A 120 -8.92 -5.66 -0.54
C VAL A 120 -7.91 -4.87 -1.34
N HIS A 121 -7.58 -3.66 -0.87
CA HIS A 121 -6.56 -2.80 -1.47
C HIS A 121 -5.33 -2.75 -0.58
N CYS A 122 -4.19 -3.20 -1.11
CA CYS A 122 -2.89 -3.26 -0.42
C CYS A 122 -1.79 -2.68 -1.33
N TYR A 123 -1.73 -1.36 -1.40
CA TYR A 123 -0.70 -0.65 -2.15
C TYR A 123 0.29 0.00 -1.19
N GLY A 124 1.58 -0.27 -1.39
CA GLY A 124 2.64 0.37 -0.62
C GLY A 124 2.86 -0.19 0.79
N LEU A 125 2.36 -1.38 1.13
CA LEU A 125 2.46 -1.92 2.48
C LEU A 125 3.28 -3.22 2.57
N LEU A 126 3.04 -4.21 1.73
CA LEU A 126 3.55 -5.59 1.93
C LEU A 126 5.06 -5.64 2.15
N TYR A 127 5.80 -4.82 1.45
CA TYR A 127 7.25 -4.77 1.55
C TYR A 127 7.78 -4.17 2.88
N HIS A 128 6.91 -3.61 3.70
CA HIS A 128 7.20 -3.15 5.07
C HIS A 128 6.94 -4.21 6.14
N LEU A 129 6.60 -5.43 5.75
CA LEU A 129 6.24 -6.49 6.68
C LEU A 129 7.36 -7.53 6.84
N SER A 130 7.53 -8.01 8.05
CA SER A 130 8.50 -9.05 8.39
C SER A 130 7.99 -10.46 8.07
N ARG A 131 6.65 -10.62 7.94
CA ARG A 131 5.96 -11.88 7.67
C ARG A 131 5.00 -11.75 6.48
N PRO A 132 5.53 -11.53 5.25
CA PRO A 132 4.70 -11.25 4.08
C PRO A 132 3.78 -12.42 3.68
N LYS A 133 4.16 -13.68 3.95
CA LYS A 133 3.33 -14.85 3.64
C LYS A 133 2.04 -14.89 4.48
N GLU A 134 2.17 -14.68 5.76
CA GLU A 134 1.02 -14.61 6.69
C GLU A 134 0.13 -13.42 6.37
N ALA A 135 0.73 -12.30 5.98
CA ALA A 135 0.00 -11.13 5.54
C ALA A 135 -0.79 -11.41 4.25
N LEU A 136 -0.20 -12.04 3.23
CA LEU A 136 -0.92 -12.45 2.00
C LEU A 136 -2.06 -13.40 2.31
N ALA A 137 -1.86 -14.38 3.21
CA ALA A 137 -2.91 -15.28 3.63
C ALA A 137 -4.07 -14.54 4.31
N PHE A 138 -3.77 -13.51 5.13
CA PHE A 138 -4.80 -12.65 5.73
C PHE A 138 -5.54 -11.85 4.65
N LEU A 139 -4.84 -11.19 3.73
CA LEU A 139 -5.45 -10.43 2.62
C LEU A 139 -6.36 -11.32 1.79
N GLY A 140 -5.90 -12.54 1.43
CA GLY A 140 -6.67 -13.50 0.64
C GLY A 140 -7.96 -13.95 1.34
N ARG A 141 -7.92 -14.21 2.66
CA ARG A 141 -9.14 -14.59 3.42
C ARG A 141 -10.14 -13.45 3.54
N ASN A 142 -9.68 -12.21 3.51
CA ASN A 142 -10.54 -11.03 3.63
C ASN A 142 -11.04 -10.49 2.27
N ALA A 143 -10.52 -10.99 1.14
CA ALA A 143 -10.95 -10.64 -0.21
C ALA A 143 -12.03 -11.61 -0.70
N ARG A 144 -13.28 -11.13 -0.76
CA ARG A 144 -14.43 -11.90 -1.29
C ARG A 144 -14.33 -12.07 -2.80
N LYS A 145 -13.93 -11.02 -3.52
CA LYS A 145 -13.83 -11.00 -4.98
C LYS A 145 -12.40 -10.75 -5.45
N MET A 146 -11.76 -9.66 -5.03
CA MET A 146 -10.50 -9.20 -5.59
C MET A 146 -9.52 -8.69 -4.53
N LEU A 147 -8.24 -8.88 -4.80
CA LEU A 147 -7.12 -8.24 -4.10
C LEU A 147 -6.34 -7.40 -5.11
N PHE A 148 -6.15 -6.13 -4.83
CA PHE A 148 -5.24 -5.22 -5.54
C PHE A 148 -3.99 -5.07 -4.69
N LEU A 149 -2.87 -5.54 -5.19
CA LEU A 149 -1.58 -5.55 -4.49
C LEU A 149 -0.54 -4.75 -5.27
N GLU A 150 0.12 -3.82 -4.62
CA GLU A 150 1.35 -3.19 -5.11
C GLU A 150 2.42 -3.32 -4.02
N SER A 151 3.62 -3.72 -4.44
CA SER A 151 4.74 -3.93 -3.52
C SER A 151 6.08 -3.57 -4.17
N CYS A 152 7.04 -3.16 -3.34
CA CYS A 152 8.44 -3.23 -3.74
C CYS A 152 8.84 -4.70 -3.87
N VAL A 153 9.62 -4.99 -4.91
CA VAL A 153 10.07 -6.33 -5.27
C VAL A 153 11.57 -6.34 -5.56
N SER A 154 12.15 -7.54 -5.60
CA SER A 154 13.49 -7.78 -6.16
C SER A 154 13.39 -8.27 -7.59
N PHE A 155 14.42 -7.98 -8.39
CA PHE A 155 14.64 -8.70 -9.65
C PHE A 155 15.00 -10.16 -9.36
N GLY A 156 14.73 -11.03 -10.30
CA GLY A 156 15.01 -12.46 -10.25
C GLY A 156 13.78 -13.30 -10.58
N GLU A 157 14.02 -14.51 -11.08
CA GLU A 157 12.99 -15.48 -11.45
C GLU A 157 12.77 -16.55 -10.38
N ALA A 158 13.69 -16.67 -9.41
CA ALA A 158 13.54 -17.59 -8.27
C ALA A 158 12.45 -17.08 -7.31
N GLU A 159 11.77 -18.00 -6.65
CA GLU A 159 10.76 -17.69 -5.63
C GLU A 159 11.45 -17.39 -4.28
N GLU A 160 11.87 -16.14 -4.08
CA GLU A 160 12.66 -15.70 -2.93
C GLU A 160 12.08 -14.49 -2.23
N ILE A 161 12.43 -14.33 -0.95
CA ILE A 161 12.17 -13.16 -0.13
C ILE A 161 13.47 -12.70 0.49
N HIS A 162 13.80 -11.41 0.30
CA HIS A 162 14.94 -10.78 0.96
C HIS A 162 14.45 -9.87 2.07
N LEU A 163 14.81 -10.16 3.32
CA LEU A 163 14.49 -9.27 4.44
C LEU A 163 15.45 -8.08 4.47
N VAL A 164 14.91 -6.91 4.81
CA VAL A 164 15.66 -5.64 4.87
C VAL A 164 15.35 -4.89 6.16
N GLY A 165 16.35 -4.25 6.75
CA GLY A 165 16.14 -3.35 7.87
C GLY A 165 15.54 -2.03 7.41
N GLU A 166 14.53 -1.53 8.15
CA GLU A 166 13.89 -0.24 7.90
C GLU A 166 13.89 0.63 9.17
N ARG A 167 13.74 1.95 9.02
CA ARG A 167 13.73 2.89 10.15
C ARG A 167 12.33 2.96 10.78
N GLN A 168 12.17 2.34 11.95
CA GLN A 168 10.90 2.29 12.68
C GLN A 168 10.33 3.69 13.03
N SER A 169 11.21 4.69 13.21
CA SER A 169 10.79 6.07 13.51
C SER A 169 10.28 6.85 12.30
N ASP A 170 10.43 6.33 11.09
CA ASP A 170 9.93 6.94 9.87
C ASP A 170 8.48 6.50 9.63
N PRO A 171 7.50 7.43 9.55
CA PRO A 171 6.08 7.07 9.39
C PRO A 171 5.76 6.37 8.06
N THR A 172 6.66 6.42 7.11
CA THR A 172 6.53 5.80 5.78
C THR A 172 7.23 4.45 5.66
N GLN A 173 7.84 3.94 6.74
CA GLN A 173 8.59 2.68 6.76
C GLN A 173 7.98 1.64 7.73
N ALA A 174 8.58 0.45 7.77
CA ALA A 174 8.09 -0.67 8.56
C ALA A 174 7.86 -0.30 10.03
N TRP A 175 6.67 -0.58 10.54
CA TRP A 175 6.33 -0.40 11.95
C TRP A 175 7.18 -1.31 12.86
N SER A 176 7.46 -2.53 12.41
CA SER A 176 8.31 -3.51 13.11
C SER A 176 9.82 -3.21 13.00
N GLY A 177 10.23 -2.32 12.08
CA GLY A 177 11.63 -2.07 11.74
C GLY A 177 12.24 -3.09 10.77
N THR A 178 11.46 -4.05 10.29
CA THR A 178 11.89 -5.05 9.31
C THR A 178 10.88 -5.11 8.17
N GLY A 179 11.38 -4.90 6.96
CA GLY A 179 10.63 -5.06 5.73
C GLY A 179 11.14 -6.23 4.88
N CYS A 180 10.60 -6.39 3.69
CA CYS A 180 10.99 -7.42 2.75
C CYS A 180 11.03 -6.92 1.31
N ARG A 181 11.73 -7.66 0.46
CA ARG A 181 11.77 -7.47 -1.00
C ARG A 181 11.58 -8.84 -1.65
N PRO A 182 10.33 -9.32 -1.77
CA PRO A 182 10.05 -10.57 -2.46
C PRO A 182 10.33 -10.42 -3.96
N THR A 183 10.65 -11.51 -4.65
CA THR A 183 10.66 -11.53 -6.12
C THR A 183 9.23 -11.51 -6.67
N ARG A 184 9.06 -11.09 -7.92
CA ARG A 184 7.76 -11.16 -8.61
C ARG A 184 7.26 -12.60 -8.73
N ALA A 185 8.18 -13.54 -8.97
CA ALA A 185 7.87 -14.97 -9.06
C ALA A 185 7.25 -15.48 -7.76
N TRP A 186 7.87 -15.16 -6.62
CA TRP A 186 7.34 -15.54 -5.31
C TRP A 186 5.94 -14.96 -5.06
N LEU A 187 5.76 -13.65 -5.28
CA LEU A 187 4.45 -13.01 -5.10
C LEU A 187 3.37 -13.63 -5.97
N PHE A 188 3.70 -13.89 -7.24
CA PHE A 188 2.76 -14.49 -8.18
C PHE A 188 2.40 -15.92 -7.75
N GLY A 189 3.37 -16.72 -7.31
CA GLY A 189 3.16 -18.07 -6.80
C GLY A 189 2.28 -18.10 -5.55
N GLU A 190 2.57 -17.27 -4.54
CA GLU A 190 1.76 -17.17 -3.32
C GLU A 190 0.32 -16.73 -3.62
N LEU A 191 0.13 -15.74 -4.50
CA LEU A 191 -1.20 -15.30 -4.89
C LEU A 191 -1.97 -16.38 -5.64
N ARG A 192 -1.32 -17.18 -6.50
CA ARG A 192 -1.92 -18.34 -7.17
C ARG A 192 -2.34 -19.45 -6.21
N GLY A 193 -1.69 -19.56 -5.06
CA GLY A 193 -2.12 -20.45 -3.98
C GLY A 193 -3.37 -19.97 -3.23
N LEU A 194 -3.72 -18.68 -3.37
CA LEU A 194 -4.82 -18.03 -2.63
C LEU A 194 -6.03 -17.69 -3.51
N PHE A 195 -5.84 -17.49 -4.80
CA PHE A 195 -6.87 -17.05 -5.76
C PHE A 195 -6.86 -17.92 -7.01
N GLU A 196 -8.03 -18.09 -7.62
CA GLU A 196 -8.17 -18.85 -8.86
C GLU A 196 -7.52 -18.13 -10.04
N TYR A 197 -7.61 -16.80 -10.07
CA TYR A 197 -7.07 -15.97 -11.14
C TYR A 197 -6.10 -14.94 -10.57
N VAL A 198 -4.90 -14.89 -11.13
CA VAL A 198 -3.89 -13.88 -10.80
C VAL A 198 -3.40 -13.23 -12.08
N TYR A 199 -3.38 -11.92 -12.08
CA TYR A 199 -3.02 -11.11 -13.23
C TYR A 199 -1.92 -10.12 -12.88
N VAL A 200 -1.18 -9.76 -13.90
CA VAL A 200 -0.24 -8.63 -13.91
C VAL A 200 -0.73 -7.65 -14.98
N PRO A 201 -0.79 -6.34 -14.72
CA PRO A 201 -1.14 -5.36 -15.74
C PRO A 201 -0.18 -5.42 -16.95
N ALA A 202 -0.70 -5.24 -18.15
CA ALA A 202 0.11 -5.12 -19.37
C ALA A 202 0.97 -3.84 -19.38
N THR A 203 0.53 -2.83 -18.64
CA THR A 203 1.22 -1.54 -18.49
C THR A 203 1.71 -1.32 -17.07
N GLN A 204 2.61 -0.37 -16.87
CA GLN A 204 3.13 0.10 -15.58
C GLN A 204 2.79 1.58 -15.36
N PRO A 205 2.63 2.03 -14.10
CA PRO A 205 2.50 3.46 -13.78
C PRO A 205 3.62 4.29 -14.39
N CYS A 206 3.32 5.53 -14.79
CA CYS A 206 4.32 6.46 -15.32
C CYS A 206 5.23 7.01 -14.20
N HIS A 207 6.01 6.10 -13.59
CA HIS A 207 6.95 6.39 -12.51
C HIS A 207 8.18 5.50 -12.63
N GLU A 208 9.37 6.05 -12.33
CA GLU A 208 10.66 5.37 -12.52
C GLU A 208 10.83 4.09 -11.67
N GLU A 209 10.18 4.00 -10.52
CA GLU A 209 10.24 2.81 -9.65
C GLU A 209 9.47 1.60 -10.20
N PHE A 210 8.79 1.73 -11.34
CA PHE A 210 8.12 0.62 -12.01
C PHE A 210 8.90 0.19 -13.25
N PRO A 211 9.68 -0.90 -13.18
CA PRO A 211 10.47 -1.38 -14.32
C PRO A 211 9.61 -1.77 -15.52
N LEU A 212 10.11 -1.52 -16.73
CA LEU A 212 9.45 -1.95 -17.97
C LEU A 212 10.07 -3.23 -18.55
N ASP A 213 11.35 -3.46 -18.29
CA ASP A 213 12.08 -4.65 -18.71
C ASP A 213 12.62 -5.39 -17.49
N TRP A 214 12.03 -6.52 -17.20
CA TRP A 214 12.38 -7.35 -16.05
C TRP A 214 13.57 -8.29 -16.32
N THR A 215 14.02 -8.34 -17.57
CA THR A 215 15.17 -9.17 -18.01
C THR A 215 16.49 -8.43 -17.97
N ALA A 216 16.47 -7.11 -17.71
CA ALA A 216 17.62 -6.22 -17.76
C ALA A 216 17.72 -5.36 -16.48
N PRO A 217 17.95 -5.98 -15.29
CA PRO A 217 18.00 -5.25 -14.02
C PRO A 217 19.05 -4.14 -13.98
N GLU A 218 20.15 -4.29 -14.73
CA GLU A 218 21.24 -3.29 -14.85
C GLU A 218 20.79 -1.97 -15.49
N LYS A 219 19.68 -1.98 -16.22
CA LYS A 219 19.10 -0.77 -16.85
C LYS A 219 18.16 -0.01 -15.92
N HIS A 220 17.78 -0.62 -14.80
CA HIS A 220 16.92 0.03 -13.84
C HIS A 220 17.74 0.88 -12.87
N THR A 221 17.57 2.19 -12.91
CA THR A 221 18.38 3.15 -12.14
C THR A 221 17.68 3.70 -10.90
N ALA A 222 16.38 3.44 -10.73
CA ALA A 222 15.65 3.87 -9.54
C ALA A 222 16.04 3.04 -8.31
N PRO A 223 15.96 3.62 -7.10
CA PRO A 223 16.38 2.93 -5.87
C PRO A 223 15.49 1.76 -5.48
N LEU A 224 14.26 1.75 -5.94
CA LEU A 224 13.27 0.71 -5.66
C LEU A 224 12.68 0.16 -6.97
N GLN A 225 12.26 -1.09 -6.93
CA GLN A 225 11.52 -1.75 -7.99
C GLN A 225 10.15 -2.12 -7.46
N ARG A 226 9.08 -1.80 -8.21
CA ARG A 226 7.69 -2.05 -7.80
C ARG A 226 6.95 -2.85 -8.85
N ALA A 227 6.02 -3.68 -8.38
CA ALA A 227 5.14 -4.46 -9.22
C ALA A 227 3.71 -4.42 -8.69
N ILE A 228 2.74 -4.53 -9.63
CA ILE A 228 1.31 -4.56 -9.34
C ILE A 228 0.77 -5.93 -9.74
N PHE A 229 -0.10 -6.48 -8.87
CA PHE A 229 -0.83 -7.71 -9.08
C PHE A 229 -2.31 -7.48 -8.81
N ILE A 230 -3.14 -8.12 -9.63
CA ILE A 230 -4.59 -8.19 -9.43
C ILE A 230 -4.93 -9.67 -9.25
N ALA A 231 -5.40 -10.05 -8.08
CA ALA A 231 -5.86 -11.40 -7.83
C ALA A 231 -7.40 -11.41 -7.70
N SER A 232 -8.05 -12.41 -8.28
CA SER A 232 -9.51 -12.48 -8.34
C SER A 232 -10.02 -13.90 -8.10
N ARG A 233 -11.23 -14.01 -7.50
CA ARG A 233 -11.96 -15.27 -7.36
C ARG A 233 -12.69 -15.66 -8.65
N GLU A 234 -12.97 -14.66 -9.50
CA GLU A 234 -13.66 -14.85 -10.76
C GLU A 234 -12.76 -14.38 -11.91
N ARG A 235 -12.97 -14.95 -13.08
CA ARG A 235 -12.20 -14.53 -14.28
C ARG A 235 -12.55 -13.10 -14.66
N LEU A 236 -11.51 -12.30 -14.88
CA LEU A 236 -11.64 -10.93 -15.38
C LEU A 236 -11.36 -10.93 -16.88
N GLU A 237 -12.38 -10.63 -17.68
CA GLU A 237 -12.23 -10.40 -19.14
C GLU A 237 -11.74 -8.96 -19.31
N ASN A 238 -10.44 -8.77 -19.36
CA ASN A 238 -9.81 -7.45 -19.43
C ASN A 238 -8.48 -7.53 -20.18
N GLU A 239 -8.42 -6.88 -21.32
CA GLU A 239 -7.25 -6.82 -22.21
C GLU A 239 -6.02 -6.13 -21.59
N MET A 240 -6.24 -5.31 -20.53
CA MET A 240 -5.16 -4.65 -19.80
C MET A 240 -4.44 -5.58 -18.80
N LEU A 241 -4.91 -6.83 -18.65
CA LEU A 241 -4.39 -7.79 -17.69
C LEU A 241 -3.84 -9.03 -18.39
N THR A 242 -2.69 -9.51 -17.92
CA THR A 242 -2.07 -10.76 -18.39
C THR A 242 -2.07 -11.80 -17.26
N ALA A 243 -2.35 -13.06 -17.57
CA ALA A 243 -2.41 -14.16 -16.62
C ALA A 243 -1.02 -14.74 -16.22
N SER A 244 0.05 -14.09 -16.61
CA SER A 244 1.43 -14.46 -16.27
C SER A 244 2.28 -13.20 -16.09
N PRO A 245 3.35 -13.25 -15.28
CA PRO A 245 4.30 -12.16 -15.16
C PRO A 245 4.97 -11.87 -16.51
N ALA A 246 4.61 -10.77 -17.14
CA ALA A 246 5.24 -10.36 -18.40
C ALA A 246 6.71 -9.97 -18.14
N SER A 247 7.63 -10.41 -19.00
CA SER A 247 9.04 -10.00 -18.96
C SER A 247 9.23 -8.54 -19.38
N ARG A 248 8.30 -8.02 -20.17
CA ARG A 248 8.26 -6.61 -20.62
C ARG A 248 6.86 -6.05 -20.52
N GLN A 249 6.78 -4.80 -20.11
CA GLN A 249 5.55 -4.02 -20.01
C GLN A 249 5.77 -2.66 -20.65
N THR A 250 4.71 -1.94 -20.95
CA THR A 250 4.79 -0.56 -21.47
C THR A 250 4.42 0.45 -20.38
N ARG A 251 4.74 1.72 -20.58
CA ARG A 251 4.20 2.79 -19.72
C ARG A 251 2.73 2.99 -20.00
N HIS A 252 1.99 3.20 -18.92
CA HIS A 252 0.70 3.85 -19.03
C HIS A 252 0.95 5.30 -19.49
N ALA A 253 0.35 5.69 -20.60
CA ALA A 253 0.47 7.02 -21.19
C ALA A 253 -0.52 8.00 -20.56
#